data_83c3cfcdcbbc599d1fa08c6a52b61012
#
_entry.id   83c3cfcdcbbc599d1fa08c6a52b61012
#
_cell.length_a   1.000
_cell.length_b   1.000
_cell.length_c   1.000
_cell.angle_alpha   90.00
_cell.angle_beta   90.00
_cell.angle_gamma   90.00
#
_symmetry.space_group_name_H-M   'P 1'
#
loop_
_entity.id
_entity.type
_entity.pdbx_description
1 polymer ?
#
loop_
_entity_poly.entity_id
_entity_poly.type
_entity_poly.pdbx_seq_one_letter_code
_entity_poly.pdbx_strand_id
1 'polypeptide(L)'
;QIDDALNGVDADKKMKVKVRRVRKSWSEQLRKYESQGKILDGRNSYSKTDNDATFMRMKEDYMKNGQLKPGYNPQISTNKQFILNYTLHQCAGDTSTYPLHMDDFHSLYGRYPDVSVCDAGYGSEENYLYAFKHGIETFIKYNYFHKEQKRSFKNDPFLSANFYYNEETDGMYCP
;
A
#
# COMPACT_ATOMS: atom_id res chain seq x y z
N GLN A 1 -2.32 34.86 19.21
CA GLN A 1 -3.47 35.26 18.34
C GLN A 1 -4.84 34.98 19.00
N ILE A 2 -5.11 33.76 19.55
CA ILE A 2 -6.39 33.47 20.22
C ILE A 2 -6.48 34.15 21.59
N ASP A 3 -5.38 34.20 22.34
CA ASP A 3 -5.32 34.90 23.62
C ASP A 3 -5.44 36.41 23.46
N ASP A 4 -4.84 36.98 22.39
CA ASP A 4 -4.95 38.41 22.05
C ASP A 4 -6.39 38.78 21.65
N ALA A 5 -7.05 37.90 20.88
CA ALA A 5 -8.45 38.07 20.53
C ALA A 5 -9.39 37.95 21.73
N LEU A 6 -9.09 37.10 22.72
CA LEU A 6 -9.89 36.94 23.95
C LEU A 6 -9.69 38.06 24.96
N ASN A 7 -8.54 38.72 24.97
CA ASN A 7 -8.26 39.85 25.86
C ASN A 7 -8.89 41.16 25.36
N GLY A 8 -9.24 41.26 24.08
CA GLY A 8 -9.87 42.42 23.47
C GLY A 8 -11.40 42.39 23.43
N VAL A 9 -12.03 41.26 23.77
CA VAL A 9 -13.49 41.09 23.71
C VAL A 9 -14.06 41.04 25.13
N ASP A 10 -15.10 41.85 25.39
CA ASP A 10 -15.88 41.80 26.63
C ASP A 10 -16.73 40.53 26.70
N ALA A 11 -16.04 39.38 26.65
CA ALA A 11 -16.66 38.05 26.63
C ALA A 11 -17.06 37.61 28.03
N ASP A 12 -18.30 37.13 28.13
CA ASP A 12 -18.83 36.56 29.37
C ASP A 12 -17.84 35.53 29.99
N LYS A 13 -17.72 35.58 31.32
CA LYS A 13 -16.83 34.69 32.11
C LYS A 13 -17.01 33.21 31.75
N LYS A 14 -18.27 32.80 31.45
CA LYS A 14 -18.59 31.42 31.01
C LYS A 14 -18.00 31.08 29.64
N MET A 15 -17.95 32.04 28.74
CA MET A 15 -17.37 31.86 27.39
C MET A 15 -15.84 31.71 27.47
N LYS A 16 -15.18 32.54 28.28
CA LYS A 16 -13.74 32.45 28.54
C LYS A 16 -13.32 31.08 29.11
N VAL A 17 -14.13 30.53 30.03
CA VAL A 17 -13.90 29.17 30.56
C VAL A 17 -14.07 28.06 29.47
N LYS A 18 -15.12 28.15 28.65
CA LYS A 18 -15.34 27.20 27.56
C LYS A 18 -14.19 27.22 26.55
N VAL A 19 -13.76 28.41 26.14
CA VAL A 19 -12.65 28.53 25.18
C VAL A 19 -11.34 27.99 25.74
N ARG A 20 -11.03 28.27 27.02
CA ARG A 20 -9.83 27.67 27.68
C ARG A 20 -9.91 26.15 27.73
N ARG A 21 -11.08 25.56 28.00
CA ARG A 21 -11.27 24.10 28.02
C ARG A 21 -11.10 23.49 26.62
N VAL A 22 -11.73 24.09 25.63
CA VAL A 22 -11.60 23.67 24.21
C VAL A 22 -10.14 23.74 23.76
N ARG A 23 -9.44 24.84 24.05
CA ARG A 23 -8.03 25.01 23.70
C ARG A 23 -7.15 23.91 24.31
N LYS A 24 -7.34 23.59 25.59
CA LYS A 24 -6.58 22.52 26.27
C LYS A 24 -6.84 21.17 25.62
N SER A 25 -8.10 20.80 25.39
CA SER A 25 -8.45 19.52 24.77
C SER A 25 -7.95 19.41 23.33
N TRP A 26 -8.00 20.48 22.55
CA TRP A 26 -7.53 20.47 21.17
C TRP A 26 -6.02 20.39 21.07
N SER A 27 -5.27 21.06 21.95
CA SER A 27 -3.82 20.96 21.96
C SER A 27 -3.34 19.54 22.31
N GLU A 28 -4.01 18.86 23.23
CA GLU A 28 -3.74 17.45 23.57
C GLU A 28 -4.08 16.51 22.40
N GLN A 29 -5.23 16.74 21.74
CA GLN A 29 -5.61 15.96 20.57
C GLN A 29 -4.65 16.18 19.37
N LEU A 30 -4.27 17.42 19.15
CA LEU A 30 -3.31 17.75 18.07
C LEU A 30 -1.98 17.01 18.27
N ARG A 31 -1.40 17.07 19.46
CA ARG A 31 -0.17 16.32 19.80
C ARG A 31 -0.34 14.82 19.59
N LYS A 32 -1.51 14.27 19.97
CA LYS A 32 -1.85 12.87 19.73
C LYS A 32 -1.88 12.55 18.24
N TYR A 33 -2.53 13.39 17.43
CA TYR A 33 -2.59 13.18 15.97
C TYR A 33 -1.22 13.33 15.31
N GLU A 34 -0.41 14.28 15.75
CA GLU A 34 0.96 14.42 15.28
C GLU A 34 1.82 13.19 15.60
N SER A 35 1.69 12.65 16.82
CA SER A 35 2.40 11.40 17.17
C SER A 35 1.91 10.21 16.39
N GLN A 36 0.60 10.09 16.15
CA GLN A 36 0.02 9.04 15.32
C GLN A 36 0.42 9.18 13.85
N GLY A 37 0.51 10.41 13.34
CA GLY A 37 1.01 10.69 11.99
C GLY A 37 2.45 10.22 11.79
N LYS A 38 3.31 10.42 12.80
CA LYS A 38 4.69 9.92 12.76
C LYS A 38 4.78 8.39 12.76
N ILE A 39 3.90 7.72 13.51
CA ILE A 39 3.83 6.25 13.55
C ILE A 39 3.32 5.69 12.21
N LEU A 40 2.35 6.37 11.59
CA LEU A 40 1.80 5.96 10.28
C LEU A 40 2.87 5.94 9.19
N ASP A 41 3.73 6.95 9.13
CA ASP A 41 4.86 7.05 8.19
C ASP A 41 4.48 6.65 6.74
N GLY A 42 3.41 7.25 6.22
CA GLY A 42 2.88 6.96 4.88
C GLY A 42 2.01 5.69 4.76
N ARG A 43 1.87 4.89 5.81
CA ARG A 43 0.99 3.71 5.84
C ARG A 43 -0.47 4.11 6.05
N ASN A 44 -1.40 3.29 5.57
CA ASN A 44 -2.84 3.51 5.75
C ASN A 44 -3.34 3.16 7.16
N SER A 45 -2.59 2.36 7.91
CA SER A 45 -2.98 1.90 9.24
C SER A 45 -1.80 1.40 10.04
N TYR A 46 -1.94 1.35 11.36
CA TYR A 46 -1.01 0.68 12.28
C TYR A 46 -1.79 0.06 13.45
N SER A 47 -1.21 -0.94 14.10
CA SER A 47 -1.78 -1.54 15.29
C SER A 47 -1.32 -0.79 16.55
N LYS A 48 -2.25 -0.57 17.51
CA LYS A 48 -1.90 0.09 18.78
C LYS A 48 -1.00 -0.76 19.68
N THR A 49 -1.04 -2.08 19.52
CA THR A 49 -0.26 -3.03 20.30
C THR A 49 1.12 -3.27 19.69
N ASP A 50 1.21 -3.14 18.38
CA ASP A 50 2.46 -3.27 17.60
C ASP A 50 2.43 -2.19 16.51
N ASN A 51 3.12 -1.08 16.77
CA ASN A 51 3.08 0.09 15.90
C ASN A 51 3.67 -0.15 14.50
N ASP A 52 4.49 -1.19 14.36
CA ASP A 52 5.11 -1.55 13.08
C ASP A 52 4.21 -2.43 12.23
N ALA A 53 3.26 -3.16 12.84
CA ALA A 53 2.31 -3.99 12.12
C ALA A 53 1.25 -3.15 11.40
N THR A 54 0.96 -3.51 10.17
CA THR A 54 -0.09 -2.90 9.34
C THR A 54 -1.30 -3.83 9.27
N PHE A 55 -2.51 -3.27 9.28
CA PHE A 55 -3.72 -4.06 9.11
C PHE A 55 -3.85 -4.56 7.67
N MET A 56 -3.88 -5.87 7.50
CA MET A 56 -3.99 -6.53 6.20
C MET A 56 -4.93 -7.73 6.24
N ARG A 57 -5.45 -8.10 5.06
CA ARG A 57 -6.27 -9.31 4.93
C ARG A 57 -5.37 -10.53 4.92
N MET A 58 -5.61 -11.47 5.84
CA MET A 58 -4.90 -12.74 5.87
C MET A 58 -5.43 -13.71 4.81
N LYS A 59 -4.56 -14.54 4.23
CA LYS A 59 -4.95 -15.60 3.28
C LYS A 59 -5.91 -16.60 3.95
N GLU A 60 -5.63 -16.96 5.21
CA GLU A 60 -6.45 -17.86 6.02
C GLU A 60 -7.49 -17.07 6.82
N ASP A 61 -8.58 -16.75 6.16
CA ASP A 61 -9.75 -16.18 6.82
C ASP A 61 -10.81 -17.27 6.99
N TYR A 62 -10.70 -18.04 8.08
CA TYR A 62 -11.62 -19.14 8.41
C TYR A 62 -13.08 -18.66 8.54
N MET A 63 -13.28 -17.44 8.96
CA MET A 63 -14.61 -16.83 9.12
C MET A 63 -15.17 -16.28 7.80
N LYS A 64 -14.34 -16.17 6.75
CA LYS A 64 -14.69 -15.58 5.44
C LYS A 64 -15.40 -14.22 5.52
N ASN A 65 -15.10 -13.46 6.57
CA ASN A 65 -15.70 -12.15 6.83
C ASN A 65 -14.84 -10.97 6.33
N GLY A 66 -13.67 -11.25 5.75
CA GLY A 66 -12.74 -10.24 5.25
C GLY A 66 -12.09 -9.39 6.33
N GLN A 67 -12.06 -9.87 7.58
CA GLN A 67 -11.49 -9.13 8.69
C GLN A 67 -10.00 -8.84 8.47
N LEU A 68 -9.63 -7.58 8.69
CA LEU A 68 -8.24 -7.17 8.69
C LEU A 68 -7.59 -7.52 10.04
N LYS A 69 -6.38 -8.04 9.99
CA LYS A 69 -5.56 -8.33 11.17
C LYS A 69 -4.21 -7.62 11.04
N PRO A 70 -3.62 -7.19 12.17
CA PRO A 70 -2.27 -6.64 12.14
C PRO A 70 -1.28 -7.74 11.75
N GLY A 71 -0.35 -7.42 10.86
CA GLY A 71 0.62 -8.37 10.36
C GLY A 71 1.71 -7.70 9.54
N TYR A 72 2.62 -8.53 9.06
CA TYR A 72 3.72 -8.17 8.18
C TYR A 72 3.62 -8.97 6.89
N ASN A 73 4.20 -8.45 5.83
CA ASN A 73 4.32 -9.13 4.55
C ASN A 73 5.78 -9.61 4.37
N PRO A 74 6.10 -10.88 4.70
CA PRO A 74 7.42 -11.43 4.48
C PRO A 74 7.62 -11.80 3.01
N GLN A 75 8.75 -11.41 2.44
CA GLN A 75 9.22 -11.85 1.14
C GLN A 75 10.38 -12.82 1.34
N ILE A 76 10.39 -13.92 0.62
CA ILE A 76 11.40 -14.96 0.75
C ILE A 76 11.89 -15.39 -0.63
N SER A 77 13.19 -15.29 -0.86
CA SER A 77 13.84 -15.87 -2.03
C SER A 77 14.41 -17.24 -1.72
N THR A 78 14.18 -18.20 -2.61
CA THR A 78 14.67 -19.56 -2.45
C THR A 78 15.35 -20.04 -3.73
N ASN A 79 16.36 -20.90 -3.58
CA ASN A 79 16.96 -21.66 -4.68
C ASN A 79 17.25 -23.07 -4.21
N LYS A 80 16.83 -24.09 -4.98
CA LYS A 80 17.01 -25.52 -4.65
C LYS A 80 16.61 -25.86 -3.20
N GLN A 81 15.48 -25.30 -2.73
CA GLN A 81 14.93 -25.46 -1.37
C GLN A 81 15.71 -24.73 -0.25
N PHE A 82 16.78 -24.01 -0.56
CA PHE A 82 17.47 -23.18 0.41
C PHE A 82 16.90 -21.76 0.36
N ILE A 83 16.71 -21.15 1.55
CA ILE A 83 16.36 -19.74 1.67
C ILE A 83 17.64 -18.95 1.42
N LEU A 84 17.61 -18.06 0.44
CA LEU A 84 18.73 -17.18 0.12
C LEU A 84 18.61 -15.83 0.80
N ASN A 85 17.39 -15.29 0.84
CA ASN A 85 17.10 -13.99 1.40
C ASN A 85 15.70 -13.93 1.94
N TYR A 86 15.45 -13.06 2.92
CA TYR A 86 14.11 -12.70 3.39
C TYR A 86 14.06 -11.22 3.74
N THR A 87 12.92 -10.59 3.50
CA THR A 87 12.65 -9.21 3.90
C THR A 87 11.26 -9.11 4.50
N LEU A 88 11.07 -8.18 5.45
CA LEU A 88 9.78 -7.93 6.08
C LEU A 88 9.27 -6.56 5.67
N HIS A 89 8.05 -6.51 5.17
CA HIS A 89 7.42 -5.29 4.72
C HIS A 89 6.14 -4.98 5.48
N GLN A 90 5.86 -3.70 5.65
CA GLN A 90 4.66 -3.19 6.32
C GLN A 90 3.50 -2.93 5.36
N CYS A 91 3.69 -3.16 4.07
CA CYS A 91 2.65 -3.05 3.04
C CYS A 91 1.97 -4.38 2.78
N ALA A 92 0.65 -4.35 2.55
CA ALA A 92 -0.14 -5.55 2.31
C ALA A 92 0.01 -6.14 0.90
N GLY A 93 0.49 -5.35 -0.07
CA GLY A 93 0.65 -5.76 -1.47
C GLY A 93 2.06 -6.18 -1.81
N ASP A 94 2.21 -7.19 -2.66
CA ASP A 94 3.53 -7.74 -3.05
C ASP A 94 4.20 -6.89 -4.15
N THR A 95 3.43 -6.16 -4.94
CA THR A 95 3.93 -5.40 -6.09
C THR A 95 5.04 -4.42 -5.73
N SER A 96 4.87 -3.66 -4.63
CA SER A 96 5.85 -2.66 -4.19
C SER A 96 7.05 -3.24 -3.45
N THR A 97 7.02 -4.53 -3.09
CA THR A 97 8.09 -5.17 -2.31
C THR A 97 9.20 -5.73 -3.18
N TYR A 98 8.93 -6.01 -4.46
CA TYR A 98 9.88 -6.64 -5.37
C TYR A 98 11.20 -5.87 -5.51
N PRO A 99 11.22 -4.58 -5.82
CA PRO A 99 12.46 -3.83 -5.92
C PRO A 99 13.27 -3.83 -4.61
N LEU A 100 12.58 -3.60 -3.49
CA LEU A 100 13.21 -3.56 -2.17
C LEU A 100 13.85 -4.89 -1.79
N HIS A 101 13.17 -6.01 -2.10
CA HIS A 101 13.68 -7.35 -1.84
C HIS A 101 14.88 -7.70 -2.74
N MET A 102 14.88 -7.25 -4.01
CA MET A 102 16.00 -7.44 -4.93
C MET A 102 17.20 -6.56 -4.55
N ASP A 103 16.98 -5.34 -4.09
CA ASP A 103 18.05 -4.47 -3.60
C ASP A 103 18.72 -5.04 -2.33
N ASP A 104 17.93 -5.62 -1.43
CA ASP A 104 18.45 -6.32 -0.27
C ASP A 104 19.25 -7.57 -0.67
N PHE A 105 18.75 -8.34 -1.63
CA PHE A 105 19.51 -9.46 -2.21
C PHE A 105 20.84 -9.00 -2.80
N HIS A 106 20.83 -7.91 -3.56
CA HIS A 106 22.05 -7.31 -4.11
C HIS A 106 23.03 -6.88 -3.01
N SER A 107 22.51 -6.31 -1.92
CA SER A 107 23.33 -5.89 -0.77
C SER A 107 24.02 -7.07 -0.09
N LEU A 108 23.35 -8.22 -0.01
CA LEU A 108 23.91 -9.45 0.59
C LEU A 108 24.93 -10.15 -0.30
N TYR A 109 24.70 -10.21 -1.60
CA TYR A 109 25.49 -11.04 -2.53
C TYR A 109 26.38 -10.24 -3.46
N GLY A 110 26.32 -8.91 -3.47
CA GLY A 110 27.06 -8.03 -4.37
C GLY A 110 26.64 -8.12 -5.84
N ARG A 111 25.54 -8.82 -6.13
CA ARG A 111 24.98 -8.99 -7.48
C ARG A 111 23.48 -9.26 -7.42
N TYR A 112 22.77 -8.94 -8.48
CA TYR A 112 21.38 -9.38 -8.67
C TYR A 112 21.33 -10.84 -9.13
N PRO A 113 20.19 -11.55 -8.95
CA PRO A 113 20.00 -12.88 -9.50
C PRO A 113 19.89 -12.80 -11.02
N ASP A 114 20.43 -13.81 -11.73
CA ASP A 114 20.29 -13.89 -13.19
C ASP A 114 18.84 -14.12 -13.61
N VAL A 115 18.10 -14.91 -12.82
CA VAL A 115 16.70 -15.27 -13.08
C VAL A 115 15.88 -15.11 -11.80
N SER A 116 14.69 -14.54 -11.92
CA SER A 116 13.68 -14.51 -10.85
C SER A 116 12.35 -15.08 -11.34
N VAL A 117 11.74 -15.95 -10.54
CA VAL A 117 10.41 -16.53 -10.79
C VAL A 117 9.51 -16.10 -9.64
N CYS A 118 8.45 -15.36 -9.95
CA CYS A 118 7.59 -14.75 -8.93
C CYS A 118 6.12 -15.10 -9.13
N ASP A 119 5.35 -15.03 -8.04
CA ASP A 119 3.89 -15.18 -8.08
C ASP A 119 3.24 -13.99 -8.80
N ALA A 120 2.00 -14.18 -9.20
CA ALA A 120 1.18 -13.19 -9.88
C ALA A 120 1.01 -11.85 -9.12
N GLY A 121 1.14 -11.88 -7.79
CA GLY A 121 1.07 -10.68 -6.94
C GLY A 121 2.15 -9.64 -7.23
N TYR A 122 3.27 -10.04 -7.83
CA TYR A 122 4.37 -9.14 -8.20
C TYR A 122 4.22 -8.52 -9.60
N GLY A 123 3.20 -8.94 -10.38
CA GLY A 123 3.02 -8.52 -11.77
C GLY A 123 2.65 -7.05 -11.90
N SER A 124 3.61 -6.21 -12.29
CA SER A 124 3.42 -4.81 -12.68
C SER A 124 4.46 -4.41 -13.72
N GLU A 125 4.12 -3.43 -14.54
CA GLU A 125 5.04 -2.84 -15.51
C GLU A 125 6.31 -2.31 -14.83
N GLU A 126 6.15 -1.68 -13.68
CA GLU A 126 7.26 -1.13 -12.88
C GLU A 126 8.25 -2.22 -12.46
N ASN A 127 7.76 -3.40 -12.04
CA ASN A 127 8.62 -4.51 -11.66
C ASN A 127 9.36 -5.13 -12.84
N TYR A 128 8.71 -5.23 -14.00
CA TYR A 128 9.38 -5.66 -15.23
C TYR A 128 10.45 -4.66 -15.68
N LEU A 129 10.17 -3.36 -15.62
CA LEU A 129 11.13 -2.32 -15.94
C LEU A 129 12.30 -2.30 -14.96
N TYR A 130 12.04 -2.51 -13.66
CA TYR A 130 13.09 -2.64 -12.66
C TYR A 130 13.99 -3.84 -12.96
N ALA A 131 13.41 -5.02 -13.18
CA ALA A 131 14.15 -6.23 -13.52
C ALA A 131 15.01 -6.06 -14.79
N PHE A 132 14.43 -5.48 -15.84
CA PHE A 132 15.13 -5.19 -17.08
C PHE A 132 16.35 -4.27 -16.88
N LYS A 133 16.19 -3.19 -16.10
CA LYS A 133 17.28 -2.26 -15.77
C LYS A 133 18.45 -2.92 -15.04
N HIS A 134 18.17 -3.94 -14.24
CA HIS A 134 19.18 -4.65 -13.44
C HIS A 134 19.64 -5.97 -14.08
N GLY A 135 19.22 -6.24 -15.31
CA GLY A 135 19.61 -7.43 -16.06
C GLY A 135 19.06 -8.74 -15.50
N ILE A 136 17.92 -8.68 -14.79
CA ILE A 136 17.26 -9.84 -14.21
C ILE A 136 16.25 -10.39 -15.23
N GLU A 137 16.41 -11.64 -15.65
CA GLU A 137 15.41 -12.34 -16.44
C GLU A 137 14.24 -12.74 -15.51
N THR A 138 13.07 -12.11 -15.69
CA THR A 138 11.96 -12.22 -14.74
C THR A 138 10.76 -12.92 -15.33
N PHE A 139 10.31 -13.98 -14.65
CA PHE A 139 9.11 -14.73 -14.96
C PHE A 139 8.05 -14.49 -13.87
N ILE A 140 7.05 -13.65 -14.17
CA ILE A 140 5.94 -13.38 -13.28
C ILE A 140 4.67 -13.87 -13.94
N LYS A 141 3.86 -14.64 -13.22
CA LYS A 141 2.59 -15.13 -13.74
C LYS A 141 1.65 -13.97 -14.03
N TYR A 142 1.08 -13.94 -15.23
CA TYR A 142 0.13 -12.91 -15.65
C TYR A 142 -1.16 -12.99 -14.83
N ASN A 143 -1.52 -11.87 -14.19
CA ASN A 143 -2.65 -11.79 -13.23
C ASN A 143 -4.02 -12.12 -13.84
N TYR A 144 -4.22 -11.79 -15.11
CA TYR A 144 -5.50 -11.97 -15.80
C TYR A 144 -5.57 -13.25 -16.62
N PHE A 145 -4.51 -14.07 -16.67
CA PHE A 145 -4.46 -15.28 -17.51
C PHE A 145 -5.72 -16.15 -17.42
N HIS A 146 -6.20 -16.44 -16.21
CA HIS A 146 -7.42 -17.24 -16.02
C HIS A 146 -8.71 -16.43 -16.16
N LYS A 147 -8.66 -15.11 -15.93
CA LYS A 147 -9.83 -14.25 -16.05
C LYS A 147 -10.17 -14.00 -17.52
N GLU A 148 -9.19 -13.74 -18.36
CA GLU A 148 -9.37 -13.50 -19.81
C GLU A 148 -9.97 -14.68 -20.58
N GLN A 149 -9.82 -15.89 -20.04
CA GLN A 149 -10.42 -17.09 -20.64
C GLN A 149 -11.93 -17.19 -20.36
N LYS A 150 -12.44 -16.49 -19.35
CA LYS A 150 -13.85 -16.56 -18.98
C LYS A 150 -14.70 -15.73 -19.96
N ARG A 151 -15.83 -16.33 -20.41
CA ARG A 151 -16.81 -15.65 -21.27
C ARG A 151 -17.38 -14.38 -20.62
N SER A 152 -17.59 -14.39 -19.30
CA SER A 152 -18.06 -13.22 -18.54
C SER A 152 -17.09 -12.05 -18.59
N PHE A 153 -15.79 -12.32 -18.59
CA PHE A 153 -14.77 -11.28 -18.72
C PHE A 153 -14.73 -10.72 -20.15
N LYS A 154 -14.73 -11.60 -21.16
CA LYS A 154 -14.69 -11.18 -22.58
C LYS A 154 -15.89 -10.34 -23.00
N ASN A 155 -17.05 -10.60 -22.39
CA ASN A 155 -18.31 -9.91 -22.69
C ASN A 155 -18.57 -8.72 -21.73
N ASP A 156 -17.61 -8.36 -20.86
CA ASP A 156 -17.75 -7.21 -19.97
C ASP A 156 -17.72 -5.92 -20.83
N PRO A 157 -18.83 -5.15 -20.88
CA PRO A 157 -18.89 -3.95 -21.71
C PRO A 157 -17.92 -2.86 -21.21
N PHE A 158 -17.55 -2.90 -19.93
CA PHE A 158 -16.61 -1.94 -19.31
C PHE A 158 -15.14 -2.32 -19.47
N LEU A 159 -14.84 -3.43 -20.14
CA LEU A 159 -13.47 -3.75 -20.48
C LEU A 159 -12.99 -2.79 -21.57
N SER A 160 -11.84 -2.13 -21.39
CA SER A 160 -11.30 -1.16 -22.34
C SER A 160 -11.15 -1.70 -23.77
N ALA A 161 -10.88 -3.00 -23.93
CA ALA A 161 -10.81 -3.68 -25.21
C ALA A 161 -12.17 -3.76 -25.93
N ASN A 162 -13.29 -3.56 -25.22
CA ASN A 162 -14.63 -3.59 -25.76
C ASN A 162 -15.21 -2.18 -25.99
N PHE A 163 -14.45 -1.13 -25.69
CA PHE A 163 -14.86 0.25 -25.96
C PHE A 163 -14.84 0.55 -27.44
N TYR A 164 -15.81 1.34 -27.88
CA TYR A 164 -15.80 1.88 -29.23
C TYR A 164 -14.73 2.97 -29.34
N TYR A 165 -13.77 2.76 -30.24
CA TYR A 165 -12.75 3.76 -30.55
C TYR A 165 -13.18 4.57 -31.78
N ASN A 166 -13.16 5.88 -31.67
CA ASN A 166 -13.42 6.83 -32.76
C ASN A 166 -12.11 7.46 -33.23
N GLU A 167 -11.70 7.13 -34.44
CA GLU A 167 -10.44 7.61 -35.04
C GLU A 167 -10.45 9.11 -35.31
N GLU A 168 -11.62 9.72 -35.61
CA GLU A 168 -11.72 11.15 -35.90
C GLU A 168 -11.44 12.03 -34.69
N THR A 169 -11.85 11.58 -33.49
CA THR A 169 -11.73 12.32 -32.25
C THR A 169 -10.61 11.81 -31.35
N ASP A 170 -9.91 10.74 -31.77
CA ASP A 170 -8.94 9.99 -30.96
C ASP A 170 -9.50 9.66 -29.56
N GLY A 171 -10.75 9.20 -29.53
CA GLY A 171 -11.50 9.03 -28.29
C GLY A 171 -12.11 7.64 -28.16
N MET A 172 -12.15 7.13 -26.91
CA MET A 172 -12.86 5.90 -26.55
C MET A 172 -14.20 6.22 -25.88
N TYR A 173 -15.26 5.58 -26.33
CA TYR A 173 -16.59 5.70 -25.73
C TYR A 173 -16.84 4.52 -24.80
N CYS A 174 -17.07 4.84 -23.52
CA CYS A 174 -17.54 3.88 -22.53
C CYS A 174 -19.04 3.61 -22.76
N PRO A 175 -19.49 2.35 -22.80
CA PRO A 175 -20.89 1.99 -22.97
C PRO A 175 -21.76 2.43 -21.79
#